data_b7d60646b930c389827d20a560833802
#
_entry.id   b7d60646b930c389827d20a560833802
#
_cell.length_a   1.000
_cell.length_b   1.000
_cell.length_c   1.000
_cell.angle_alpha   90.00
_cell.angle_beta   90.00
_cell.angle_gamma   90.00
#
_symmetry.space_group_name_H-M   'P 1'
#
loop_
_entity.id
_entity.type
_entity.pdbx_description
1 polymer ?
#
loop_
_entity_poly.entity_id
_entity_poly.type
_entity_poly.pdbx_seq_one_letter_code
_entity_poly.pdbx_strand_id
1 'polypeptide(L)'
;MGGLPTSTVNGFAVHPSNPRIMYVAMRDGIFRSDDAGARWTSVAGGPKNTAAVAINPQRPSEVYAVSADGTIFVSRHGGGAWQPVR
;
A
#
# COMPACT_ATOMS: atom_id res chain seq x y z
N MET A 1 -5.68 5.75 15.93
CA MET A 1 -5.37 4.87 14.80
C MET A 1 -4.33 3.85 15.21
N GLY A 2 -4.73 2.59 15.23
CA GLY A 2 -3.82 1.54 15.67
C GLY A 2 -2.98 1.00 14.55
N GLY A 3 -1.75 0.68 14.82
CA GLY A 3 -0.91 -0.11 13.94
C GLY A 3 0.00 0.65 13.01
N LEU A 4 -0.12 1.96 12.88
CA LEU A 4 0.80 2.74 12.06
C LEU A 4 2.00 3.20 12.87
N PRO A 5 3.19 3.17 12.27
CA PRO A 5 4.35 3.79 12.90
C PRO A 5 4.21 5.31 12.94
N THR A 6 5.10 5.96 13.67
CA THR A 6 5.06 7.42 13.81
C THR A 6 5.68 8.15 12.63
N SER A 7 6.15 7.43 11.62
CA SER A 7 6.76 8.00 10.42
C SER A 7 5.73 8.76 9.59
N THR A 8 6.25 9.64 8.73
CA THR A 8 5.40 10.39 7.81
C THR A 8 4.80 9.46 6.75
N VAL A 9 3.52 9.67 6.45
CA VAL A 9 2.87 8.97 5.35
C VAL A 9 3.29 9.64 4.05
N ASN A 10 3.88 8.87 3.14
CA ASN A 10 4.36 9.38 1.86
C ASN A 10 3.34 9.23 0.74
N GLY A 11 2.44 8.25 0.86
CA GLY A 11 1.43 8.02 -0.16
C GLY A 11 0.22 7.34 0.44
N PHE A 12 -0.92 7.47 -0.24
CA PHE A 12 -2.19 6.97 0.27
C PHE A 12 -3.08 6.58 -0.90
N ALA A 13 -3.79 5.47 -0.78
CA ALA A 13 -4.73 5.02 -1.81
C ALA A 13 -5.94 4.38 -1.15
N VAL A 14 -7.10 4.60 -1.76
CA VAL A 14 -8.38 4.06 -1.28
C VAL A 14 -8.96 3.20 -2.38
N HIS A 15 -9.48 2.02 -2.00
CA HIS A 15 -10.13 1.12 -2.94
C HIS A 15 -11.33 1.82 -3.58
N PRO A 16 -11.45 1.82 -4.91
CA PRO A 16 -12.48 2.63 -5.58
C PRO A 16 -13.91 2.14 -5.34
N SER A 17 -14.08 0.85 -5.05
CA SER A 17 -15.42 0.28 -4.83
C SER A 17 -15.71 0.02 -3.37
N ASN A 18 -14.69 0.06 -2.52
CA ASN A 18 -14.85 -0.23 -1.09
C ASN A 18 -13.95 0.70 -0.29
N PRO A 19 -14.47 1.87 0.11
CA PRO A 19 -13.64 2.87 0.79
C PRO A 19 -13.13 2.44 2.16
N ARG A 20 -13.56 1.31 2.67
CA ARG A 20 -13.03 0.78 3.93
C ARG A 20 -11.64 0.18 3.74
N ILE A 21 -11.27 -0.16 2.50
CA ILE A 21 -9.97 -0.71 2.18
C ILE A 21 -9.05 0.43 1.75
N MET A 22 -7.96 0.60 2.48
CA MET A 22 -7.01 1.68 2.27
C MET A 22 -5.59 1.15 2.35
N TYR A 23 -4.68 1.82 1.65
CA TYR A 23 -3.25 1.54 1.70
C TYR A 23 -2.50 2.82 1.98
N VAL A 24 -1.43 2.74 2.77
CA VAL A 24 -0.51 3.86 2.95
C VAL A 24 0.90 3.40 2.65
N ALA A 25 1.67 4.28 2.03
CA ALA A 25 3.08 4.06 1.76
C ALA A 25 3.89 4.89 2.75
N MET A 26 4.79 4.21 3.45
CA MET A 26 5.63 4.85 4.47
C MET A 26 7.05 4.35 4.31
N ARG A 27 7.98 5.00 5.02
CA ARG A 27 9.36 4.55 5.04
C ARG A 27 9.45 3.09 5.51
N ASP A 28 8.62 2.70 6.45
CA ASP A 28 8.65 1.36 7.01
C ASP A 28 8.02 0.31 6.10
N GLY A 29 7.38 0.73 5.01
CA GLY A 29 6.75 -0.17 4.07
C GLY A 29 5.32 0.24 3.76
N ILE A 30 4.52 -0.74 3.36
CA ILE A 30 3.13 -0.50 3.01
C ILE A 30 2.25 -1.11 4.10
N PHE A 31 1.23 -0.37 4.49
CA PHE A 31 0.23 -0.82 5.45
C PHE A 31 -1.15 -0.80 4.82
N ARG A 32 -1.97 -1.73 5.22
CA ARG A 32 -3.32 -1.88 4.71
C ARG A 32 -4.33 -1.84 5.85
N SER A 33 -5.47 -1.19 5.61
CA SER A 33 -6.59 -1.19 6.54
C SER A 33 -7.82 -1.73 5.82
N ASP A 34 -8.62 -2.56 6.51
CA ASP A 34 -9.90 -3.04 6.00
C ASP A 34 -11.07 -2.41 6.72
N ASP A 35 -10.82 -1.50 7.65
CA ASP A 35 -11.85 -0.92 8.51
C ASP A 35 -11.79 0.60 8.52
N ALA A 36 -11.51 1.18 7.36
CA ALA A 36 -11.54 2.62 7.13
C ALA A 36 -10.49 3.37 7.97
N GLY A 37 -9.37 2.72 8.23
CA GLY A 37 -8.27 3.35 8.93
C GLY A 37 -8.27 3.19 10.43
N ALA A 38 -9.23 2.44 10.98
CA ALA A 38 -9.26 2.20 12.42
C ALA A 38 -8.11 1.30 12.86
N ARG A 39 -7.71 0.36 12.01
CA ARG A 39 -6.62 -0.57 12.30
C ARG A 39 -5.81 -0.81 11.04
N TRP A 40 -4.49 -0.79 11.18
CA TRP A 40 -3.56 -0.97 10.06
C TRP A 40 -2.68 -2.19 10.29
N THR A 41 -2.43 -2.92 9.20
CA THR A 41 -1.59 -4.11 9.23
C THR A 41 -0.47 -3.95 8.21
N SER A 42 0.74 -4.32 8.61
CA SER A 42 1.87 -4.32 7.70
C SER A 42 1.66 -5.34 6.58
N VAL A 43 1.90 -4.93 5.34
CA VAL A 43 1.76 -5.80 4.18
C VAL A 43 3.03 -6.62 4.05
N ALA A 44 2.90 -7.94 4.18
CA ALA A 44 4.04 -8.84 4.10
C ALA A 44 4.59 -8.89 2.68
N GLY A 45 5.91 -8.90 2.54
CA GLY A 45 6.55 -9.02 1.23
C GLY A 45 6.55 -7.76 0.40
N GLY A 46 5.98 -6.68 0.89
CA GLY A 46 5.97 -5.41 0.18
C GLY A 46 7.30 -4.69 0.24
N PRO A 47 7.52 -3.73 -0.66
CA PRO A 47 8.75 -2.96 -0.64
C PRO A 47 8.82 -2.05 0.59
N LYS A 48 10.04 -1.77 1.04
CA LYS A 48 10.25 -0.83 2.12
C LYS A 48 10.66 0.52 1.55
N ASN A 49 10.62 1.54 2.38
CA ASN A 49 10.98 2.90 1.98
C ASN A 49 10.14 3.34 0.78
N THR A 50 8.83 3.15 0.90
CA THR A 50 7.91 3.43 -0.21
C THR A 50 7.57 4.91 -0.27
N ALA A 51 7.56 5.44 -1.49
CA ALA A 51 7.26 6.84 -1.74
C ALA A 51 5.82 7.06 -2.17
N ALA A 52 5.20 6.04 -2.78
CA ALA A 52 3.83 6.18 -3.29
C ALA A 52 3.16 4.82 -3.39
N VAL A 53 1.85 4.81 -3.34
CA VAL A 53 1.03 3.63 -3.57
C VAL A 53 -0.20 4.05 -4.37
N ALA A 54 -0.66 3.15 -5.25
CA ALA A 54 -1.85 3.41 -6.07
C ALA A 54 -2.58 2.11 -6.31
N ILE A 55 -3.89 2.21 -6.49
CA ILE A 55 -4.76 1.07 -6.79
C ILE A 55 -5.29 1.24 -8.20
N ASN A 56 -5.22 0.16 -9.01
CA ASN A 56 -5.78 0.19 -10.35
C ASN A 56 -7.31 0.23 -10.24
N PRO A 57 -7.97 1.30 -10.71
CA PRO A 57 -9.42 1.43 -10.53
C PRO A 57 -10.23 0.41 -11.31
N GLN A 58 -9.65 -0.17 -12.36
CA GLN A 58 -10.33 -1.20 -13.15
C GLN A 58 -10.10 -2.60 -12.59
N ARG A 59 -9.02 -2.77 -11.82
CA ARG A 59 -8.70 -4.04 -11.16
C ARG A 59 -8.18 -3.74 -9.76
N PRO A 60 -9.09 -3.55 -8.80
CA PRO A 60 -8.65 -3.11 -7.46
C PRO A 60 -7.77 -4.09 -6.71
N SER A 61 -7.68 -5.34 -7.16
CA SER A 61 -6.71 -6.27 -6.60
C SER A 61 -5.29 -5.96 -7.04
N GLU A 62 -5.12 -5.15 -8.09
CA GLU A 62 -3.81 -4.68 -8.53
C GLU A 62 -3.41 -3.42 -7.80
N VAL A 63 -2.38 -3.53 -7.00
CA VAL A 63 -1.87 -2.40 -6.21
C VAL A 63 -0.42 -2.15 -6.66
N TYR A 64 -0.10 -0.90 -6.91
CA TYR A 64 1.23 -0.49 -7.34
C TYR A 64 1.91 0.30 -6.24
N ALA A 65 3.20 0.09 -6.08
CA ALA A 65 3.98 0.84 -5.10
C ALA A 65 5.29 1.26 -5.73
N VAL A 66 5.76 2.43 -5.37
CA VAL A 66 7.03 2.96 -5.84
C VAL A 66 7.91 3.18 -4.63
N SER A 67 9.10 2.58 -4.64
CA SER A 67 10.06 2.82 -3.58
C SER A 67 10.84 4.11 -3.85
N ALA A 68 11.52 4.60 -2.82
CA ALA A 68 12.20 5.90 -2.92
C ALA A 68 13.32 5.89 -3.95
N ASP A 69 13.83 4.70 -4.30
CA ASP A 69 14.90 4.58 -5.32
C ASP A 69 14.35 4.48 -6.75
N GLY A 70 13.02 4.58 -6.92
CA GLY A 70 12.40 4.56 -8.24
C GLY A 70 11.95 3.19 -8.71
N THR A 71 12.12 2.16 -7.92
CA THR A 71 11.66 0.82 -8.30
C THR A 71 10.14 0.73 -8.17
N ILE A 72 9.49 0.17 -9.19
CA ILE A 72 8.03 0.02 -9.20
C ILE A 72 7.70 -1.44 -8.94
N PHE A 73 6.80 -1.66 -7.99
CA PHE A 73 6.32 -2.99 -7.63
C PHE A 73 4.83 -3.10 -7.89
N VAL A 74 4.38 -4.30 -8.19
CA VAL A 74 2.95 -4.58 -8.36
C VAL A 74 2.56 -5.78 -7.54
N SER A 75 1.38 -5.70 -6.93
CA SER A 75 0.72 -6.84 -6.31
C SER A 75 -0.59 -7.08 -7.04
N ARG A 76 -0.86 -8.32 -7.41
CA ARG A 76 -2.12 -8.68 -8.06
C ARG A 76 -3.07 -9.39 -7.11
N HIS A 77 -2.72 -9.43 -5.83
CA HIS A 77 -3.49 -10.15 -4.82
C HIS A 77 -3.88 -9.25 -3.66
N GLY A 78 -4.19 -7.97 -3.97
CA GLY A 78 -4.62 -7.05 -2.92
C GLY A 78 -3.54 -6.75 -1.90
N GLY A 79 -2.29 -6.69 -2.33
CA GLY A 79 -1.17 -6.41 -1.44
C GLY A 79 -0.50 -7.65 -0.88
N GLY A 80 -0.93 -8.86 -1.31
CA GLY A 80 -0.43 -10.10 -0.73
C GLY A 80 0.87 -10.61 -1.30
N ALA A 81 1.21 -10.26 -2.53
CA ALA A 81 2.45 -10.71 -3.16
C ALA A 81 2.95 -9.60 -4.07
N TRP A 82 4.21 -9.24 -3.95
CA TRP A 82 4.78 -8.11 -4.67
C TRP A 82 5.88 -8.57 -5.60
N GLN A 83 5.89 -7.98 -6.80
CA GLN A 83 6.91 -8.27 -7.80
C GLN A 83 7.41 -6.95 -8.39
N PRO A 84 8.71 -6.81 -8.62
CA PRO A 84 9.20 -5.61 -9.28
C PRO A 84 8.77 -5.59 -10.74
N VAL A 85 8.31 -4.43 -11.18
CA VAL A 85 7.94 -4.23 -12.58
C VAL A 85 9.10 -3.62 -13.34
N ARG A 86 9.90 -2.82 -12.65
CA ARG A 86 11.06 -2.15 -13.23
C ARG A 86 12.19 -2.11 -12.27
#